data_ad978b6399563f9284001e4331767e5c
#
_entry.id   ad978b6399563f9284001e4331767e5c
#
_cell.length_a   1.000
_cell.length_b   1.000
_cell.length_c   1.000
_cell.angle_alpha   90.00
_cell.angle_beta   90.00
_cell.angle_gamma   90.00
#
_symmetry.space_group_name_H-M   'P 1'
#
loop_
_entity.id
_entity.type
_entity.pdbx_description
1 polymer ?
#
loop_
_entity_poly.entity_id
_entity_poly.type
_entity_poly.pdbx_seq_one_letter_code
_entity_poly.pdbx_strand_id
1 'polypeptide(L)'
;YKRDSDHQQSEYQIDNLPASVKLINTTPIKDQGESELCWAYGMLATIESEHIMKGDSVNLSVAYVARMMLQEQALEYYFAQGKKDISLRGTASMLIHYIDKYGAQPYDSYEDPKHVNYKVLCRKVQKLCDSAISQKTGIDKLKADLNNLFDAEIGYMPAKAVHMLGAEYTPQEFAHSVCYPEEYVSLTSFSHHPFREYFALEVPDNRMHDAFLNLPLDEMMLHIQKAVEKGHPVCWEGDISEPG
;
A
#
# COMPACT_ATOMS: atom_id res chain seq x y z
N TYR A 1 -9.33 28.44 -19.18
CA TYR A 1 -8.84 28.62 -17.80
C TYR A 1 -7.46 27.98 -17.72
N LYS A 2 -6.41 28.83 -17.78
CA LYS A 2 -5.04 28.43 -17.47
C LYS A 2 -4.96 28.21 -15.96
N ARG A 3 -4.67 27.00 -15.53
CA ARG A 3 -4.18 26.74 -14.17
C ARG A 3 -2.68 27.04 -14.18
N ASP A 4 -2.28 28.10 -13.51
CA ASP A 4 -0.89 28.37 -13.21
C ASP A 4 -0.36 27.29 -12.28
N SER A 5 0.68 26.62 -12.74
CA SER A 5 1.42 25.61 -11.99
C SER A 5 2.45 26.27 -11.09
N ASP A 6 2.01 27.02 -10.09
CA ASP A 6 2.84 27.40 -8.97
C ASP A 6 2.49 26.51 -7.78
N HIS A 7 2.99 25.27 -7.80
CA HIS A 7 3.21 24.52 -6.59
C HIS A 7 4.41 25.13 -5.87
N GLN A 8 4.20 26.25 -5.18
CA GLN A 8 4.98 26.56 -4.02
C GLN A 8 4.80 25.39 -3.04
N GLN A 9 5.82 24.53 -2.96
CA GLN A 9 6.01 23.70 -1.79
C GLN A 9 5.97 24.66 -0.60
N SER A 10 4.88 24.62 0.18
CA SER A 10 4.88 25.22 1.48
C SER A 10 5.90 24.40 2.29
N GLU A 11 7.15 24.85 2.29
CA GLU A 11 8.06 24.53 3.37
C GLU A 11 7.32 24.97 4.63
N TYR A 12 6.70 24.02 5.33
CA TYR A 12 6.29 24.24 6.71
C TYR A 12 7.57 24.69 7.41
N GLN A 13 7.60 25.96 7.82
CA GLN A 13 8.74 26.51 8.53
C GLN A 13 8.83 25.75 9.86
N ILE A 14 9.64 24.71 9.86
CA ILE A 14 9.96 23.84 11.00
C ILE A 14 10.54 24.68 12.16
N ASP A 15 11.12 25.85 11.84
CA ASP A 15 11.80 26.74 12.77
C ASP A 15 10.90 27.39 13.82
N ASN A 16 9.58 27.33 13.70
CA ASN A 16 8.61 27.95 14.62
C ASN A 16 7.80 26.98 15.46
N LEU A 17 8.15 25.70 15.47
CA LEU A 17 7.43 24.73 16.31
C LEU A 17 7.81 24.90 17.79
N PRO A 18 6.83 24.79 18.72
CA PRO A 18 7.14 24.76 20.15
C PRO A 18 8.18 23.69 20.46
N ALA A 19 9.08 23.94 21.40
CA ALA A 19 10.12 22.98 21.82
C ALA A 19 9.54 21.64 22.34
N SER A 20 8.23 21.59 22.62
CA SER A 20 7.49 20.39 23.01
C SER A 20 7.04 19.51 21.83
N VAL A 21 7.14 20.00 20.58
CA VAL A 21 6.74 19.25 19.39
C VAL A 21 7.90 18.36 18.94
N LYS A 22 7.64 17.06 18.89
CA LYS A 22 8.58 16.07 18.36
C LYS A 22 8.19 15.76 16.91
N LEU A 23 9.10 16.01 15.99
CA LEU A 23 8.91 15.66 14.60
C LEU A 23 9.41 14.23 14.34
N ILE A 24 8.63 13.47 13.59
CA ILE A 24 9.05 12.20 13.02
C ILE A 24 9.49 12.47 11.58
N ASN A 25 10.72 12.09 11.25
CA ASN A 25 11.25 12.26 9.90
C ASN A 25 10.52 11.31 8.93
N THR A 26 10.28 11.81 7.72
CA THR A 26 9.60 11.09 6.66
C THR A 26 10.39 11.14 5.36
N THR A 27 10.12 10.22 4.45
CA THR A 27 10.55 10.32 3.05
C THR A 27 9.82 11.48 2.35
N PRO A 28 10.30 11.94 1.18
CA PRO A 28 9.59 12.94 0.39
C PRO A 28 8.17 12.50 0.07
N ILE A 29 7.25 13.47 0.04
CA ILE A 29 5.84 13.22 -0.26
C ILE A 29 5.69 12.66 -1.67
N LYS A 30 4.96 11.56 -1.78
CA LYS A 30 4.58 10.94 -3.05
C LYS A 30 3.16 11.36 -3.42
N ASP A 31 2.94 11.71 -4.68
CA ASP A 31 1.60 12.07 -5.18
C ASP A 31 0.87 10.81 -5.67
N GLN A 32 -0.19 10.43 -4.96
CA GLN A 32 -1.03 9.31 -5.38
C GLN A 32 -1.96 9.62 -6.56
N GLY A 33 -2.08 10.88 -6.96
CA GLY A 33 -3.05 11.31 -7.96
C GLY A 33 -4.48 10.94 -7.61
N GLU A 34 -5.24 10.44 -8.60
CA GLU A 34 -6.62 9.95 -8.42
C GLU A 34 -6.70 8.43 -8.16
N SER A 35 -5.60 7.82 -7.69
CA SER A 35 -5.59 6.38 -7.39
C SER A 35 -6.35 6.05 -6.09
N GLU A 36 -6.81 4.81 -5.98
CA GLU A 36 -7.42 4.28 -4.76
C GLU A 36 -6.36 3.60 -3.84
N LEU A 37 -5.09 4.02 -3.95
CA LEU A 37 -3.95 3.43 -3.26
C LEU A 37 -3.53 4.20 -2.00
N CYS A 38 -4.37 5.10 -1.46
CA CYS A 38 -4.05 5.89 -0.27
C CYS A 38 -3.57 5.03 0.91
N TRP A 39 -4.20 3.89 1.12
CA TRP A 39 -3.84 2.91 2.14
C TRP A 39 -2.41 2.37 1.95
N ALA A 40 -2.00 2.10 0.71
CA ALA A 40 -0.65 1.62 0.39
C ALA A 40 0.39 2.73 0.55
N TYR A 41 0.12 3.95 0.06
CA TYR A 41 0.97 5.11 0.25
C TYR A 41 1.18 5.44 1.73
N GLY A 42 0.09 5.45 2.52
CA GLY A 42 0.15 5.73 3.96
C GLY A 42 0.95 4.68 4.73
N MET A 43 0.72 3.40 4.45
CA MET A 43 1.44 2.34 5.16
C MET A 43 2.90 2.23 4.73
N LEU A 44 3.24 2.41 3.44
CA LEU A 44 4.64 2.46 3.01
C LEU A 44 5.38 3.64 3.65
N ALA A 45 4.78 4.83 3.70
CA ALA A 45 5.37 5.97 4.37
C ALA A 45 5.60 5.72 5.88
N THR A 46 4.72 4.95 6.52
CA THR A 46 4.89 4.51 7.92
C THR A 46 6.12 3.61 8.07
N ILE A 47 6.27 2.60 7.21
CA ILE A 47 7.43 1.70 7.19
C ILE A 47 8.72 2.48 6.93
N GLU A 48 8.72 3.37 5.94
CA GLU A 48 9.87 4.21 5.58
C GLU A 48 10.31 5.11 6.73
N SER A 49 9.34 5.74 7.42
CA SER A 49 9.63 6.60 8.59
C SER A 49 10.20 5.82 9.77
N GLU A 50 9.74 4.58 9.98
CA GLU A 50 10.28 3.67 11.00
C GLU A 50 11.76 3.35 10.73
N HIS A 51 12.13 3.14 9.46
CA HIS A 51 13.52 2.93 9.05
C HIS A 51 14.39 4.16 9.27
N ILE A 52 13.89 5.35 8.92
CA ILE A 52 14.61 6.61 9.19
C ILE A 52 14.89 6.78 10.69
N MET A 53 13.93 6.43 11.54
CA MET A 53 14.12 6.46 13.00
C MET A 53 15.21 5.49 13.46
N LYS A 54 15.34 4.34 12.83
CA LYS A 54 16.41 3.35 13.10
C LYS A 54 17.77 3.74 12.50
N GLY A 55 17.85 4.86 11.78
CA GLY A 55 19.08 5.37 11.14
C GLY A 55 19.34 4.80 9.75
N ASP A 56 18.34 4.20 9.14
CA ASP A 56 18.35 3.64 7.80
C ASP A 56 17.54 4.52 6.84
N SER A 57 17.66 4.31 5.54
CA SER A 57 16.90 5.05 4.52
C SER A 57 16.34 4.08 3.50
N VAL A 58 15.04 3.93 3.51
CA VAL A 58 14.28 3.09 2.59
C VAL A 58 13.23 3.94 1.89
N ASN A 59 13.09 3.76 0.59
CA ASN A 59 12.03 4.37 -0.22
C ASN A 59 11.42 3.27 -1.09
N LEU A 60 10.13 2.99 -0.94
CA LEU A 60 9.45 1.81 -1.47
C LEU A 60 8.49 2.17 -2.61
N SER A 61 8.35 1.24 -3.56
CA SER A 61 7.50 1.40 -4.73
C SER A 61 6.06 0.99 -4.45
N VAL A 62 5.12 1.93 -4.56
CA VAL A 62 3.68 1.67 -4.54
C VAL A 62 3.22 0.98 -5.83
N ALA A 63 3.81 1.36 -6.98
CA ALA A 63 3.50 0.75 -8.27
C ALA A 63 3.78 -0.76 -8.28
N TYR A 64 4.83 -1.20 -7.57
CA TYR A 64 5.11 -2.63 -7.39
C TYR A 64 3.98 -3.35 -6.65
N VAL A 65 3.53 -2.79 -5.54
CA VAL A 65 2.40 -3.33 -4.75
C VAL A 65 1.13 -3.39 -5.61
N ALA A 66 0.81 -2.31 -6.32
CA ALA A 66 -0.35 -2.26 -7.22
C ALA A 66 -0.29 -3.35 -8.30
N ARG A 67 0.89 -3.57 -8.90
CA ARG A 67 1.09 -4.61 -9.90
C ARG A 67 0.86 -6.01 -9.33
N MET A 68 1.42 -6.32 -8.16
CA MET A 68 1.25 -7.63 -7.50
C MET A 68 -0.22 -7.87 -7.14
N MET A 69 -0.87 -6.84 -6.59
CA MET A 69 -2.29 -6.89 -6.25
C MET A 69 -3.18 -7.14 -7.48
N LEU A 70 -2.98 -6.41 -8.56
CA LEU A 70 -3.74 -6.60 -9.80
C LEU A 70 -3.49 -7.95 -10.45
N GLN A 71 -2.26 -8.45 -10.40
CA GLN A 71 -1.93 -9.78 -10.91
C GLN A 71 -2.62 -10.89 -10.12
N GLU A 72 -2.65 -10.79 -8.81
CA GLU A 72 -3.36 -11.74 -7.94
C GLU A 72 -4.86 -11.70 -8.20
N GLN A 73 -5.47 -10.52 -8.17
CA GLN A 73 -6.90 -10.36 -8.41
C GLN A 73 -7.33 -10.81 -9.81
N ALA A 74 -6.49 -10.60 -10.83
CA ALA A 74 -6.75 -11.08 -12.18
C ALA A 74 -6.82 -12.61 -12.24
N LEU A 75 -5.92 -13.32 -11.53
CA LEU A 75 -5.95 -14.77 -11.43
C LEU A 75 -7.16 -15.26 -10.65
N GLU A 76 -7.49 -14.62 -9.52
CA GLU A 76 -8.69 -14.93 -8.75
C GLU A 76 -9.97 -14.73 -9.56
N TYR A 77 -10.06 -13.62 -10.31
CA TYR A 77 -11.17 -13.32 -11.21
C TYR A 77 -11.32 -14.42 -12.29
N TYR A 78 -10.19 -14.80 -12.90
CA TYR A 78 -10.18 -15.85 -13.93
C TYR A 78 -10.66 -17.20 -13.36
N PHE A 79 -10.14 -17.64 -12.21
CA PHE A 79 -10.56 -18.89 -11.57
C PHE A 79 -12.00 -18.85 -11.07
N ALA A 80 -12.46 -17.69 -10.62
CA ALA A 80 -13.84 -17.48 -10.21
C ALA A 80 -14.81 -17.28 -11.41
N GLN A 81 -14.33 -17.43 -12.66
CA GLN A 81 -15.15 -17.25 -13.86
C GLN A 81 -15.87 -15.90 -13.88
N GLY A 82 -15.16 -14.81 -13.55
CA GLY A 82 -15.71 -13.46 -13.57
C GLY A 82 -16.59 -13.07 -12.38
N LYS A 83 -16.65 -13.90 -11.32
CA LYS A 83 -17.52 -13.65 -10.15
C LYS A 83 -16.87 -12.83 -9.05
N LYS A 84 -15.62 -12.40 -9.23
CA LYS A 84 -14.90 -11.48 -8.31
C LYS A 84 -14.73 -10.14 -8.99
N ASP A 85 -14.49 -9.09 -8.21
CA ASP A 85 -14.15 -7.76 -8.72
C ASP A 85 -12.64 -7.55 -8.74
N ILE A 86 -12.21 -6.57 -9.55
CA ILE A 86 -10.81 -6.10 -9.63
C ILE A 86 -10.80 -4.63 -9.22
N SER A 87 -10.12 -4.33 -8.13
CA SER A 87 -10.07 -3.00 -7.52
C SER A 87 -8.76 -2.80 -6.77
N LEU A 88 -8.30 -1.55 -6.69
CA LEU A 88 -7.13 -1.18 -5.90
C LEU A 88 -7.49 -0.64 -4.50
N ARG A 89 -8.75 -0.73 -4.10
CA ARG A 89 -9.16 -0.43 -2.74
C ARG A 89 -8.62 -1.49 -1.78
N GLY A 90 -8.21 -1.07 -0.61
CA GLY A 90 -7.62 -1.96 0.38
C GLY A 90 -7.43 -1.27 1.72
N THR A 91 -6.80 -1.96 2.65
CA THR A 91 -6.45 -1.50 3.99
C THR A 91 -4.94 -1.61 4.21
N ALA A 92 -4.40 -0.85 5.16
CA ALA A 92 -2.98 -0.86 5.48
C ALA A 92 -2.47 -2.27 5.87
N SER A 93 -3.31 -3.10 6.52
CA SER A 93 -2.98 -4.48 6.84
C SER A 93 -2.71 -5.34 5.59
N MET A 94 -3.45 -5.10 4.51
CA MET A 94 -3.24 -5.81 3.24
C MET A 94 -1.85 -5.54 2.65
N LEU A 95 -1.27 -4.34 2.87
CA LEU A 95 0.08 -4.04 2.40
C LEU A 95 1.11 -5.00 2.98
N ILE A 96 1.03 -5.23 4.29
CA ILE A 96 1.93 -6.15 4.99
C ILE A 96 1.86 -7.55 4.39
N HIS A 97 0.66 -7.99 4.05
CA HIS A 97 0.40 -9.27 3.40
C HIS A 97 1.04 -9.36 2.00
N TYR A 98 0.92 -8.28 1.19
CA TYR A 98 1.54 -8.23 -0.14
C TYR A 98 3.06 -8.18 -0.06
N ILE A 99 3.63 -7.44 0.89
CA ILE A 99 5.07 -7.37 1.12
C ILE A 99 5.60 -8.75 1.54
N ASP A 100 4.95 -9.43 2.47
CA ASP A 100 5.36 -10.78 2.90
C ASP A 100 5.29 -11.79 1.75
N LYS A 101 4.21 -11.77 0.98
CA LYS A 101 3.96 -12.74 -0.10
C LYS A 101 4.78 -12.51 -1.36
N TYR A 102 4.89 -11.26 -1.80
CA TYR A 102 5.48 -10.91 -3.10
C TYR A 102 6.80 -10.16 -3.01
N GLY A 103 7.16 -9.72 -1.81
CA GLY A 103 8.32 -8.91 -1.60
C GLY A 103 8.06 -7.42 -1.81
N ALA A 104 9.14 -6.66 -1.88
CA ALA A 104 9.12 -5.23 -2.12
C ALA A 104 10.18 -4.84 -3.16
N GLN A 105 10.03 -3.65 -3.74
CA GLN A 105 11.00 -3.03 -4.63
C GLN A 105 11.31 -1.61 -4.14
N PRO A 106 12.58 -1.17 -4.23
CA PRO A 106 12.92 0.23 -4.04
C PRO A 106 12.19 1.10 -5.07
N TYR A 107 11.83 2.31 -4.66
CA TYR A 107 11.17 3.29 -5.53
C TYR A 107 11.98 3.56 -6.81
N ASP A 108 13.28 3.75 -6.69
CA ASP A 108 14.17 4.05 -7.84
C ASP A 108 14.28 2.87 -8.82
N SER A 109 13.95 1.65 -8.39
CA SER A 109 13.94 0.46 -9.26
C SER A 109 12.62 0.29 -10.00
N TYR A 110 11.54 0.80 -9.47
CA TYR A 110 10.21 0.71 -10.05
C TYR A 110 9.38 1.94 -9.63
N GLU A 111 9.63 3.07 -10.31
CA GLU A 111 9.00 4.35 -10.02
C GLU A 111 7.49 4.35 -10.27
N ASP A 112 6.77 5.16 -9.50
CA ASP A 112 5.35 5.39 -9.74
C ASP A 112 5.16 6.16 -11.06
N PRO A 113 4.36 5.62 -12.00
CA PRO A 113 4.16 6.26 -13.29
C PRO A 113 3.31 7.53 -13.14
N LYS A 114 3.78 8.64 -13.69
CA LYS A 114 3.22 9.99 -13.48
C LYS A 114 1.79 10.23 -14.02
N HIS A 115 1.25 9.35 -14.86
CA HIS A 115 -0.02 9.61 -15.55
C HIS A 115 -0.91 8.37 -15.71
N VAL A 116 -0.79 7.39 -14.85
CA VAL A 116 -1.60 6.18 -14.92
C VAL A 116 -3.00 6.44 -14.35
N ASN A 117 -4.00 6.15 -15.14
CA ASN A 117 -5.36 6.04 -14.64
C ASN A 117 -5.61 4.60 -14.18
N TYR A 118 -5.42 4.35 -12.91
CA TYR A 118 -5.58 3.01 -12.32
C TYR A 118 -7.01 2.44 -12.46
N LYS A 119 -8.04 3.28 -12.50
CA LYS A 119 -9.42 2.82 -12.79
C LYS A 119 -9.55 2.28 -14.20
N VAL A 120 -8.88 2.92 -15.17
CA VAL A 120 -8.81 2.43 -16.55
C VAL A 120 -8.00 1.13 -16.61
N LEU A 121 -6.90 1.05 -15.88
CA LEU A 121 -6.07 -0.15 -15.81
C LEU A 121 -6.86 -1.35 -15.25
N CYS A 122 -7.60 -1.17 -14.15
CA CYS A 122 -8.46 -2.23 -13.61
C CYS A 122 -9.46 -2.75 -14.66
N ARG A 123 -10.09 -1.84 -15.43
CA ARG A 123 -11.01 -2.23 -16.51
C ARG A 123 -10.30 -2.98 -17.64
N LYS A 124 -9.06 -2.60 -17.99
CA LYS A 124 -8.26 -3.30 -18.99
C LYS A 124 -7.91 -4.71 -18.53
N VAL A 125 -7.51 -4.85 -17.26
CA VAL A 125 -7.22 -6.16 -16.63
C VAL A 125 -8.47 -7.04 -16.66
N GLN A 126 -9.62 -6.50 -16.23
CA GLN A 126 -10.89 -7.22 -16.26
C GLN A 126 -11.27 -7.69 -17.67
N LYS A 127 -11.18 -6.79 -18.66
CA LYS A 127 -11.47 -7.12 -20.07
C LYS A 127 -10.56 -8.23 -20.60
N LEU A 128 -9.29 -8.22 -20.22
CA LEU A 128 -8.33 -9.24 -20.61
C LEU A 128 -8.69 -10.58 -19.98
N CYS A 129 -9.08 -10.60 -18.71
CA CYS A 129 -9.57 -11.81 -18.03
C CYS A 129 -10.88 -12.32 -18.62
N ASP A 130 -11.85 -11.48 -18.95
CA ASP A 130 -13.11 -11.85 -19.61
C ASP A 130 -12.85 -12.53 -20.97
N SER A 131 -11.92 -11.95 -21.74
CA SER A 131 -11.49 -12.55 -23.01
C SER A 131 -10.84 -13.91 -22.79
N ALA A 132 -9.97 -14.04 -21.80
CA ALA A 132 -9.31 -15.30 -21.47
C ALA A 132 -10.29 -16.38 -21.03
N ILE A 133 -11.31 -16.02 -20.25
CA ILE A 133 -12.37 -16.93 -19.82
C ILE A 133 -13.19 -17.40 -21.04
N SER A 134 -13.66 -16.48 -21.88
CA SER A 134 -14.50 -16.79 -23.03
C SER A 134 -13.78 -17.63 -24.08
N GLN A 135 -12.48 -17.37 -24.29
CA GLN A 135 -11.63 -18.08 -25.24
C GLN A 135 -11.01 -19.36 -24.64
N LYS A 136 -11.23 -19.61 -23.34
CA LYS A 136 -10.59 -20.71 -22.60
C LYS A 136 -9.06 -20.68 -22.72
N THR A 137 -8.50 -19.48 -22.63
CA THR A 137 -7.05 -19.25 -22.68
C THR A 137 -6.41 -19.90 -21.47
N GLY A 138 -5.28 -20.60 -21.67
CA GLY A 138 -4.52 -21.18 -20.57
C GLY A 138 -3.90 -20.12 -19.67
N ILE A 139 -3.64 -20.49 -18.41
CA ILE A 139 -3.15 -19.57 -17.37
C ILE A 139 -1.80 -18.92 -17.72
N ASP A 140 -0.90 -19.66 -18.37
CA ASP A 140 0.43 -19.15 -18.73
C ASP A 140 0.33 -18.04 -19.77
N LYS A 141 -0.57 -18.20 -20.76
CA LYS A 141 -0.84 -17.14 -21.72
C LYS A 141 -1.50 -15.93 -21.05
N LEU A 142 -2.48 -16.15 -20.17
CA LEU A 142 -3.09 -15.06 -19.41
C LEU A 142 -2.04 -14.25 -18.60
N LYS A 143 -1.13 -14.95 -17.91
CA LYS A 143 -0.04 -14.31 -17.17
C LYS A 143 0.88 -13.50 -18.07
N ALA A 144 1.23 -14.03 -19.25
CA ALA A 144 2.06 -13.32 -20.23
C ALA A 144 1.35 -12.05 -20.75
N ASP A 145 0.06 -12.17 -21.09
CA ASP A 145 -0.74 -11.03 -21.57
C ASP A 145 -0.93 -9.96 -20.48
N LEU A 146 -1.13 -10.37 -19.22
CA LEU A 146 -1.17 -9.46 -18.06
C LEU A 146 0.17 -8.73 -17.86
N ASN A 147 1.30 -9.45 -17.95
CA ASN A 147 2.62 -8.82 -17.83
C ASN A 147 2.86 -7.80 -18.92
N ASN A 148 2.51 -8.11 -20.17
CA ASN A 148 2.62 -7.18 -21.29
C ASN A 148 1.73 -5.93 -21.06
N LEU A 149 0.53 -6.11 -20.54
CA LEU A 149 -0.36 -5.01 -20.19
C LEU A 149 0.26 -4.12 -19.10
N PHE A 150 0.77 -4.73 -18.02
CA PHE A 150 1.38 -3.97 -16.92
C PHE A 150 2.65 -3.25 -17.37
N ASP A 151 3.50 -3.91 -18.16
CA ASP A 151 4.72 -3.28 -18.70
C ASP A 151 4.41 -2.04 -19.56
N ALA A 152 3.31 -2.10 -20.31
CA ALA A 152 2.86 -0.96 -21.14
C ALA A 152 2.22 0.17 -20.32
N GLU A 153 1.53 -0.13 -19.21
CA GLU A 153 0.71 0.84 -18.47
C GLU A 153 1.44 1.42 -17.24
N ILE A 154 2.18 0.59 -16.52
CA ILE A 154 2.84 0.97 -15.24
C ILE A 154 4.34 0.71 -15.21
N GLY A 155 4.92 0.43 -16.37
CA GLY A 155 6.36 0.27 -16.53
C GLY A 155 6.84 -1.18 -16.46
N TYR A 156 8.00 -1.37 -17.06
CA TYR A 156 8.65 -2.67 -17.16
C TYR A 156 9.09 -3.17 -15.78
N MET A 157 8.72 -4.40 -15.46
CA MET A 157 9.17 -5.02 -14.22
C MET A 157 10.68 -5.24 -14.27
N PRO A 158 11.46 -4.66 -13.35
CA PRO A 158 12.90 -4.92 -13.31
C PRO A 158 13.19 -6.41 -13.10
N ALA A 159 14.39 -6.83 -13.45
CA ALA A 159 14.83 -8.20 -13.22
C ALA A 159 14.60 -8.60 -11.76
N LYS A 160 14.48 -9.91 -11.50
CA LYS A 160 14.13 -10.47 -10.18
C LYS A 160 15.13 -10.16 -9.04
N ALA A 161 16.04 -9.24 -9.26
CA ALA A 161 17.09 -8.85 -8.32
C ALA A 161 16.92 -7.40 -7.92
N VAL A 162 16.96 -7.15 -6.61
CA VAL A 162 17.06 -5.84 -6.01
C VAL A 162 18.52 -5.57 -5.70
N HIS A 163 19.09 -4.53 -6.33
CA HIS A 163 20.47 -4.12 -6.05
C HIS A 163 20.45 -3.01 -5.00
N MET A 164 21.01 -3.26 -3.84
CA MET A 164 21.08 -2.29 -2.76
C MET A 164 22.38 -2.42 -1.98
N LEU A 165 23.05 -1.29 -1.71
CA LEU A 165 24.31 -1.23 -0.96
C LEU A 165 25.39 -2.19 -1.47
N GLY A 166 25.43 -2.44 -2.79
CA GLY A 166 26.42 -3.31 -3.44
C GLY A 166 26.12 -4.81 -3.31
N ALA A 167 24.96 -5.19 -2.80
CA ALA A 167 24.48 -6.57 -2.76
C ALA A 167 23.24 -6.75 -3.64
N GLU A 168 22.99 -7.99 -4.02
CA GLU A 168 21.83 -8.42 -4.81
C GLU A 168 20.89 -9.24 -3.92
N TYR A 169 19.62 -8.87 -3.91
CA TYR A 169 18.56 -9.51 -3.12
C TYR A 169 17.41 -9.93 -4.03
N THR A 170 16.70 -10.97 -3.64
CA THR A 170 15.35 -11.19 -4.17
C THR A 170 14.40 -10.14 -3.58
N PRO A 171 13.24 -9.84 -4.22
CA PRO A 171 12.24 -8.94 -3.66
C PRO A 171 11.78 -9.37 -2.26
N GLN A 172 11.71 -10.66 -1.97
CA GLN A 172 11.35 -11.20 -0.66
C GLN A 172 12.44 -10.99 0.39
N GLU A 173 13.70 -11.25 0.06
CA GLU A 173 14.82 -10.97 0.97
C GLU A 173 14.93 -9.48 1.28
N PHE A 174 14.73 -8.62 0.27
CA PHE A 174 14.67 -7.19 0.47
C PHE A 174 13.49 -6.79 1.37
N ALA A 175 12.30 -7.34 1.13
CA ALA A 175 11.12 -7.09 1.97
C ALA A 175 11.35 -7.49 3.43
N HIS A 176 11.94 -8.65 3.68
CA HIS A 176 12.25 -9.11 5.05
C HIS A 176 13.32 -8.23 5.73
N SER A 177 14.17 -7.54 4.99
CA SER A 177 15.07 -6.54 5.59
C SER A 177 14.37 -5.25 5.97
N VAL A 178 13.17 -5.00 5.40
CA VAL A 178 12.42 -3.76 5.57
C VAL A 178 11.27 -3.90 6.56
N CYS A 179 10.52 -5.00 6.51
CA CYS A 179 9.31 -5.17 7.31
C CYS A 179 9.01 -6.64 7.57
N TYR A 180 8.73 -6.98 8.82
CA TYR A 180 8.13 -8.25 9.19
C TYR A 180 6.65 -8.05 9.59
N PRO A 181 5.74 -8.99 9.26
CA PRO A 181 4.32 -8.88 9.59
C PRO A 181 4.06 -8.62 11.08
N GLU A 182 4.86 -9.18 11.97
CA GLU A 182 4.71 -9.10 13.42
C GLU A 182 5.12 -7.74 14.01
N GLU A 183 5.75 -6.86 13.23
CA GLU A 183 6.15 -5.51 13.68
C GLU A 183 4.97 -4.56 13.79
N TYR A 184 3.83 -4.89 13.16
CA TYR A 184 2.64 -4.05 13.10
C TYR A 184 1.42 -4.76 13.66
N VAL A 185 0.57 -3.99 14.33
CA VAL A 185 -0.71 -4.46 14.86
C VAL A 185 -1.82 -3.53 14.37
N SER A 186 -2.87 -4.12 13.83
CA SER A 186 -4.05 -3.38 13.37
C SER A 186 -5.03 -3.21 14.53
N LEU A 187 -5.34 -1.97 14.87
CA LEU A 187 -6.24 -1.61 15.96
C LEU A 187 -7.54 -1.01 15.40
N THR A 188 -8.62 -1.20 16.14
CA THR A 188 -9.91 -0.57 15.87
C THR A 188 -10.68 -0.33 17.16
N SER A 189 -11.79 0.43 17.10
CA SER A 189 -12.66 0.69 18.25
C SER A 189 -14.12 0.69 17.84
N PHE A 190 -14.75 -0.48 17.93
CA PHE A 190 -16.17 -0.67 17.63
C PHE A 190 -16.94 -1.16 18.87
N SER A 191 -17.98 -0.44 19.27
CA SER A 191 -18.77 -0.75 20.46
C SER A 191 -19.68 -1.98 20.32
N HIS A 192 -19.93 -2.44 19.08
CA HIS A 192 -20.78 -3.60 18.80
C HIS A 192 -20.04 -4.93 18.76
N HIS A 193 -18.72 -4.92 18.91
CA HIS A 193 -17.88 -6.10 19.07
C HIS A 193 -17.23 -6.13 20.47
N PRO A 194 -16.92 -7.31 21.02
CA PRO A 194 -16.22 -7.42 22.29
C PRO A 194 -14.88 -6.66 22.24
N PHE A 195 -14.58 -5.91 23.29
CA PHE A 195 -13.29 -5.24 23.43
C PHE A 195 -12.20 -6.24 23.86
N ARG A 196 -10.96 -5.97 23.45
CA ARG A 196 -9.74 -6.77 23.67
C ARG A 196 -9.79 -8.14 23.02
N GLU A 197 -10.57 -8.25 21.96
CA GLU A 197 -10.64 -9.43 21.10
C GLU A 197 -10.36 -9.04 19.65
N TYR A 198 -9.90 -10.00 18.86
CA TYR A 198 -9.72 -9.83 17.43
C TYR A 198 -10.99 -10.19 16.68
N PHE A 199 -11.35 -9.39 15.70
CA PHE A 199 -12.39 -9.73 14.74
C PHE A 199 -12.01 -9.25 13.34
N ALA A 200 -12.53 -9.90 12.31
CA ALA A 200 -12.35 -9.44 10.93
C ALA A 200 -13.18 -8.17 10.70
N LEU A 201 -12.51 -7.07 10.36
CA LEU A 201 -13.19 -5.80 10.13
C LEU A 201 -14.12 -5.91 8.90
N GLU A 202 -15.41 -5.71 9.11
CA GLU A 202 -16.48 -5.89 8.14
C GLU A 202 -16.66 -4.65 7.24
N VAL A 203 -15.59 -4.25 6.55
CA VAL A 203 -15.62 -3.18 5.56
C VAL A 203 -15.27 -3.73 4.17
N PRO A 204 -15.84 -3.17 3.09
CA PRO A 204 -15.61 -3.68 1.72
C PRO A 204 -14.15 -3.69 1.31
N ASP A 205 -13.34 -2.80 1.89
CA ASP A 205 -11.93 -2.65 1.56
C ASP A 205 -11.05 -3.72 2.24
N ASN A 206 -11.53 -4.36 3.31
CA ASN A 206 -10.85 -5.48 3.96
C ASN A 206 -11.11 -6.81 3.21
N ARG A 207 -10.63 -6.90 1.99
CA ARG A 207 -10.84 -8.05 1.10
C ARG A 207 -10.21 -9.35 1.61
N MET A 208 -9.18 -9.25 2.43
CA MET A 208 -8.46 -10.40 3.00
C MET A 208 -9.07 -10.87 4.32
N HIS A 209 -10.11 -10.18 4.80
CA HIS A 209 -10.72 -10.45 6.11
C HIS A 209 -9.70 -10.42 7.26
N ASP A 210 -8.76 -9.47 7.18
CA ASP A 210 -7.76 -9.26 8.20
C ASP A 210 -8.42 -8.96 9.54
N ALA A 211 -7.84 -9.52 10.60
CA ALA A 211 -8.32 -9.34 11.95
C ALA A 211 -7.70 -8.11 12.60
N PHE A 212 -8.54 -7.32 13.26
CA PHE A 212 -8.17 -6.11 14.00
C PHE A 212 -8.42 -6.34 15.49
N LEU A 213 -7.49 -5.89 16.33
CA LEU A 213 -7.68 -5.88 17.77
C LEU A 213 -8.63 -4.75 18.14
N ASN A 214 -9.80 -5.10 18.69
CA ASN A 214 -10.82 -4.14 19.10
C ASN A 214 -10.52 -3.63 20.50
N LEU A 215 -10.32 -2.32 20.65
CA LEU A 215 -10.02 -1.70 21.93
C LEU A 215 -11.07 -0.62 22.28
N PRO A 216 -11.32 -0.34 23.57
CA PRO A 216 -12.00 0.89 23.94
C PRO A 216 -11.27 2.10 23.33
N LEU A 217 -12.00 3.11 22.91
CA LEU A 217 -11.44 4.28 22.22
C LEU A 217 -10.30 4.93 23.01
N ASP A 218 -10.48 5.14 24.30
CA ASP A 218 -9.47 5.75 25.17
C ASP A 218 -8.19 4.90 25.24
N GLU A 219 -8.33 3.58 25.25
CA GLU A 219 -7.19 2.65 25.27
C GLU A 219 -6.46 2.67 23.91
N MET A 220 -7.20 2.68 22.82
CA MET A 220 -6.62 2.82 21.47
C MET A 220 -5.87 4.16 21.35
N MET A 221 -6.47 5.27 21.77
CA MET A 221 -5.82 6.58 21.76
C MET A 221 -4.56 6.63 22.62
N LEU A 222 -4.55 5.94 23.76
CA LEU A 222 -3.36 5.82 24.60
C LEU A 222 -2.24 5.04 23.91
N HIS A 223 -2.55 3.99 23.15
CA HIS A 223 -1.57 3.26 22.35
C HIS A 223 -0.96 4.15 21.27
N ILE A 224 -1.79 4.91 20.54
CA ILE A 224 -1.34 5.88 19.53
C ILE A 224 -0.40 6.91 20.17
N GLN A 225 -0.82 7.52 21.27
CA GLN A 225 0.00 8.51 21.98
C GLN A 225 1.35 7.93 22.39
N LYS A 226 1.38 6.75 22.99
CA LYS A 226 2.63 6.09 23.41
C LYS A 226 3.54 5.74 22.24
N ALA A 227 2.99 5.32 21.11
CA ALA A 227 3.77 5.06 19.90
C ALA A 227 4.47 6.33 19.42
N VAL A 228 3.71 7.41 19.26
CA VAL A 228 4.24 8.70 18.81
C VAL A 228 5.25 9.30 19.81
N GLU A 229 5.00 9.22 21.12
CA GLU A 229 5.95 9.65 22.15
C GLU A 229 7.29 8.92 22.08
N LYS A 230 7.29 7.66 21.68
CA LYS A 230 8.50 6.86 21.43
C LYS A 230 9.15 7.15 20.08
N GLY A 231 8.49 7.89 19.20
CA GLY A 231 8.96 8.25 17.88
C GLY A 231 8.47 7.32 16.76
N HIS A 232 7.60 6.36 17.06
CA HIS A 232 7.03 5.47 16.05
C HIS A 232 5.91 6.18 15.29
N PRO A 233 5.90 6.12 13.95
CA PRO A 233 4.79 6.61 13.15
C PRO A 233 3.55 5.71 13.32
N VAL A 234 2.37 6.27 13.07
CA VAL A 234 1.10 5.54 13.12
C VAL A 234 0.38 5.73 11.80
N CYS A 235 0.07 4.63 11.10
CA CYS A 235 -0.80 4.67 9.95
C CYS A 235 -2.25 4.79 10.42
N TRP A 236 -2.95 5.83 9.98
CA TRP A 236 -4.35 6.08 10.30
C TRP A 236 -5.21 5.96 9.06
N GLU A 237 -6.26 5.17 9.15
CA GLU A 237 -7.28 5.04 8.11
C GLU A 237 -8.64 5.47 8.70
N GLY A 238 -9.37 6.28 7.95
CA GLY A 238 -10.68 6.76 8.35
C GLY A 238 -11.56 7.06 7.15
N ASP A 239 -12.88 6.95 7.33
CA ASP A 239 -13.85 7.34 6.33
C ASP A 239 -14.12 8.86 6.43
N ILE A 240 -13.67 9.60 5.43
CA ILE A 240 -13.87 11.06 5.35
C ILE A 240 -15.27 11.43 4.86
N SER A 241 -16.08 10.47 4.45
CA SER A 241 -17.45 10.69 3.97
C SER A 241 -18.49 10.67 5.10
N GLU A 242 -18.13 10.20 6.29
CA GLU A 242 -19.02 10.21 7.44
C GLU A 242 -19.26 11.65 7.92
N PRO A 243 -20.52 12.07 8.10
CA PRO A 243 -20.82 13.34 8.75
C PRO A 243 -20.38 13.28 10.20
N GLY A 244 -19.50 14.21 10.61
CA GLY A 244 -19.03 14.33 11.98
C GLY A 244 -20.13 14.83 12.95
#